data_83bebac10345cec3dcbe1268f647658c
#
_entry.id   83bebac10345cec3dcbe1268f647658c
#
_cell.length_a   1.000
_cell.length_b   1.000
_cell.length_c   1.000
_cell.angle_alpha   90.00
_cell.angle_beta   90.00
_cell.angle_gamma   90.00
#
_symmetry.space_group_name_H-M   'P 1'
#
loop_
_entity.id
_entity.type
_entity.pdbx_description
1 polymer ?
#
loop_
_entity_poly.entity_id
_entity_poly.type
_entity_poly.pdbx_seq_one_letter_code
_entity_poly.pdbx_strand_id
1 'polypeptide(L)'
;FTNMIMNIAAANAARTPLLVLASNMQLAGDDREAFIQTGYQQPLTTGIKKYGKRLIDPSRVHEYGGYAFRQLKSGVPGPVHLDFPAEVARARFKDPSELKDFYDKSQYRSESRAAPAPADMAQVVKLIDKSRRPLIVAGQGVFQRRGWDALMRVAQQGDIAVATSGPTRGAFPDEHPLCVMAAPDALLSADLVIFVGQYCMPSPGEYRFNPEIRAIRVHPEQEDLGRNWPLDLGVVSDEALFLEALADAVRRKKRAAWVEEIAVAKQAYQKHLDEVYQLGLGYSEQTNHLHPAVIARDTQHFIDTGTDDRLAVVSGGGGWTSGLFAGRYLRARRPGHMIVPAYQYGAIGPDMSMMMGVSAAVQRGVGPQKGYEGAPTVCITSDAGMAYSLFELDTAIKYGLPTITIVYNNNAWGVWPNAARSARSMHMYLFQENLRYDQMAQGLGANGEYVRTPGEFRAALARAYRLGRDEKVSTLINCQALKEFTSPRDFPPGISLNAEPGTGAVAH
;
A
#
# COMPACT_ATOMS: atom_id res chain seq x y z
N PHE A 1 9.91 -6.77 -21.55
CA PHE A 1 10.55 -6.06 -20.40
C PHE A 1 9.88 -4.70 -20.14
N THR A 2 9.68 -3.87 -21.19
CA THR A 2 9.16 -2.50 -21.06
C THR A 2 7.83 -2.39 -20.31
N ASN A 3 6.96 -3.38 -20.38
CA ASN A 3 5.70 -3.43 -19.63
C ASN A 3 5.90 -3.48 -18.09
N MET A 4 7.11 -3.76 -17.61
CA MET A 4 7.43 -3.77 -16.17
C MET A 4 7.94 -2.42 -15.65
N ILE A 5 8.24 -1.44 -16.51
CA ILE A 5 8.87 -0.16 -16.11
C ILE A 5 8.06 0.55 -15.03
N MET A 6 6.73 0.66 -15.20
CA MET A 6 5.87 1.29 -14.20
C MET A 6 5.96 0.55 -12.85
N ASN A 7 5.97 -0.77 -12.85
CA ASN A 7 6.04 -1.57 -11.62
C ASN A 7 7.39 -1.43 -10.92
N ILE A 8 8.49 -1.34 -11.69
CA ILE A 8 9.83 -1.08 -11.15
C ILE A 8 9.89 0.33 -10.55
N ALA A 9 9.33 1.34 -11.25
CA ALA A 9 9.26 2.71 -10.77
C ALA A 9 8.43 2.80 -9.46
N ALA A 10 7.26 2.17 -9.43
CA ALA A 10 6.41 2.11 -8.23
C ALA A 10 7.13 1.42 -7.06
N ALA A 11 7.83 0.30 -7.32
CA ALA A 11 8.64 -0.38 -6.30
C ALA A 11 9.79 0.50 -5.79
N ASN A 12 10.41 1.30 -6.67
CA ASN A 12 11.45 2.25 -6.27
C ASN A 12 10.89 3.36 -5.37
N ALA A 13 9.76 3.94 -5.73
CA ALA A 13 9.10 4.96 -4.92
C ALA A 13 8.66 4.41 -3.56
N ALA A 14 8.04 3.23 -3.56
CA ALA A 14 7.60 2.54 -2.35
C ALA A 14 8.76 1.90 -1.55
N ARG A 15 10.01 2.02 -2.01
CA ARG A 15 11.17 1.37 -1.40
C ARG A 15 10.94 -0.13 -1.15
N THR A 16 10.27 -0.78 -2.09
CA THR A 16 9.95 -2.21 -2.04
C THR A 16 11.10 -3.02 -2.62
N PRO A 17 11.60 -4.03 -1.90
CA PRO A 17 12.63 -4.90 -2.45
C PRO A 17 12.05 -5.78 -3.56
N LEU A 18 12.41 -5.48 -4.81
CA LEU A 18 11.98 -6.19 -6.01
C LEU A 18 13.19 -6.65 -6.79
N LEU A 19 13.34 -7.96 -6.98
CA LEU A 19 14.35 -8.52 -7.90
C LEU A 19 13.72 -8.76 -9.26
N VAL A 20 14.22 -8.03 -10.26
CA VAL A 20 13.84 -8.18 -11.67
C VAL A 20 14.89 -8.99 -12.38
N LEU A 21 14.50 -10.13 -12.91
CA LEU A 21 15.32 -10.99 -13.76
C LEU A 21 14.77 -10.90 -15.18
N ALA A 22 15.51 -10.26 -16.06
CA ALA A 22 15.09 -10.03 -17.43
C ALA A 22 15.98 -10.81 -18.42
N SER A 23 15.38 -11.57 -19.32
CA SER A 23 16.12 -12.16 -20.42
C SER A 23 16.59 -11.05 -21.37
N ASN A 24 17.77 -11.25 -21.97
CA ASN A 24 18.34 -10.34 -22.93
C ASN A 24 18.88 -11.12 -24.13
N MET A 25 19.12 -10.41 -25.23
CA MET A 25 19.75 -11.02 -26.41
C MET A 25 21.11 -11.61 -26.07
N GLN A 26 21.63 -12.45 -26.95
CA GLN A 26 22.96 -13.02 -26.82
C GLN A 26 24.06 -11.94 -26.86
N LEU A 27 25.13 -12.15 -26.13
CA LEU A 27 26.25 -11.21 -26.06
C LEU A 27 26.90 -10.95 -27.43
N ALA A 28 26.99 -11.98 -28.26
CA ALA A 28 27.52 -11.85 -29.62
C ALA A 28 26.67 -10.92 -30.55
N GLY A 29 25.43 -10.66 -30.14
CA GLY A 29 24.52 -9.73 -30.84
C GLY A 29 24.45 -8.35 -30.20
N ASP A 30 25.28 -8.06 -29.18
CA ASP A 30 25.26 -6.78 -28.51
C ASP A 30 25.56 -5.64 -29.51
N ASP A 31 24.93 -4.49 -29.27
CA ASP A 31 24.98 -3.32 -30.17
C ASP A 31 24.47 -3.57 -31.62
N ARG A 32 23.74 -4.67 -31.83
CA ARG A 32 23.02 -4.97 -33.05
C ARG A 32 21.52 -4.85 -32.83
N GLU A 33 20.81 -4.36 -33.84
CA GLU A 33 19.36 -4.42 -33.86
C GLU A 33 18.92 -5.88 -33.97
N ALA A 34 18.31 -6.38 -32.90
CA ALA A 34 17.84 -7.76 -32.80
C ALA A 34 16.33 -7.83 -32.95
N PHE A 35 15.84 -9.00 -33.36
CA PHE A 35 14.42 -9.25 -33.58
C PHE A 35 13.60 -9.10 -32.28
N ILE A 36 14.11 -9.60 -31.16
CA ILE A 36 13.46 -9.53 -29.84
C ILE A 36 14.51 -9.19 -28.79
N GLN A 37 14.13 -8.36 -27.81
CA GLN A 37 14.92 -8.08 -26.61
C GLN A 37 16.32 -7.49 -26.92
N THR A 38 16.31 -6.33 -27.54
CA THR A 38 17.52 -5.53 -27.75
C THR A 38 18.24 -5.21 -26.43
N GLY A 39 19.57 -5.04 -26.48
CA GLY A 39 20.45 -4.93 -25.31
C GLY A 39 20.24 -3.75 -24.35
N TYR A 40 19.32 -2.83 -24.64
CA TYR A 40 19.18 -1.55 -23.92
C TYR A 40 18.30 -1.57 -22.67
N GLN A 41 18.10 -2.70 -22.02
CA GLN A 41 17.20 -2.80 -20.87
C GLN A 41 17.75 -2.06 -19.64
N GLN A 42 19.06 -2.10 -19.37
CA GLN A 42 19.67 -1.43 -18.24
C GLN A 42 19.50 0.10 -18.25
N PRO A 43 19.71 0.80 -19.35
CA PRO A 43 19.44 2.23 -19.46
C PRO A 43 17.99 2.61 -19.17
N LEU A 44 17.00 1.80 -19.57
CA LEU A 44 15.58 2.05 -19.34
C LEU A 44 15.19 2.08 -17.86
N THR A 45 15.98 1.47 -17.00
CA THR A 45 15.71 1.46 -15.55
C THR A 45 16.63 2.40 -14.76
N THR A 46 17.45 3.20 -15.45
CA THR A 46 18.27 4.22 -14.77
C THR A 46 17.39 5.22 -14.03
N GLY A 47 17.68 5.46 -12.77
CA GLY A 47 16.89 6.36 -11.91
C GLY A 47 15.68 5.72 -11.21
N ILE A 48 15.27 4.51 -11.60
CA ILE A 48 14.16 3.79 -10.96
C ILE A 48 14.57 2.43 -10.36
N LYS A 49 15.85 2.17 -10.27
CA LYS A 49 16.43 0.98 -9.63
C LYS A 49 17.55 1.38 -8.70
N LYS A 50 17.72 0.62 -7.63
CA LYS A 50 18.82 0.80 -6.67
C LYS A 50 20.14 0.22 -7.21
N TYR A 51 20.07 -0.88 -7.95
CA TYR A 51 21.22 -1.56 -8.56
C TYR A 51 20.79 -2.29 -9.82
N GLY A 52 21.67 -2.38 -10.78
CA GLY A 52 21.44 -3.17 -11.99
C GLY A 52 22.72 -3.57 -12.67
N LYS A 53 22.72 -4.77 -13.25
CA LYS A 53 23.82 -5.31 -14.04
C LYS A 53 23.32 -6.19 -15.17
N ARG A 54 24.01 -6.14 -16.28
CA ARG A 54 23.99 -7.16 -17.31
C ARG A 54 25.04 -8.21 -16.95
N LEU A 55 24.65 -9.47 -16.88
CA LEU A 55 25.54 -10.57 -16.62
C LEU A 55 26.33 -10.90 -17.87
N ILE A 56 27.65 -11.00 -17.75
CA ILE A 56 28.53 -11.26 -18.90
C ILE A 56 29.34 -12.56 -18.76
N ASP A 57 29.46 -13.08 -17.54
CA ASP A 57 30.19 -14.31 -17.25
C ASP A 57 29.26 -15.27 -16.48
N PRO A 58 28.84 -16.39 -17.09
CA PRO A 58 27.97 -17.35 -16.43
C PRO A 58 28.58 -18.00 -15.19
N SER A 59 29.93 -18.14 -15.10
CA SER A 59 30.58 -18.71 -13.92
C SER A 59 30.44 -17.82 -12.66
N ARG A 60 30.09 -16.55 -12.83
CA ARG A 60 29.87 -15.56 -11.75
C ARG A 60 28.40 -15.36 -11.38
N VAL A 61 27.47 -16.18 -11.85
CA VAL A 61 26.04 -16.00 -11.62
C VAL A 61 25.69 -15.93 -10.13
N HIS A 62 26.38 -16.72 -9.32
CA HIS A 62 26.19 -16.73 -7.87
C HIS A 62 26.60 -15.39 -7.22
N GLU A 63 27.75 -14.86 -7.62
CA GLU A 63 28.25 -13.55 -7.18
C GLU A 63 27.29 -12.42 -7.55
N TYR A 64 26.79 -12.37 -8.80
CA TYR A 64 25.78 -11.41 -9.22
C TYR A 64 24.51 -11.47 -8.37
N GLY A 65 24.06 -12.70 -8.05
CA GLY A 65 22.95 -12.93 -7.12
C GLY A 65 23.24 -12.37 -5.73
N GLY A 66 24.42 -12.65 -5.18
CA GLY A 66 24.87 -12.14 -3.88
C GLY A 66 24.87 -10.60 -3.83
N TYR A 67 25.41 -9.96 -4.85
CA TYR A 67 25.40 -8.49 -4.95
C TYR A 67 23.99 -7.93 -5.11
N ALA A 68 23.14 -8.58 -5.89
CA ALA A 68 21.75 -8.18 -6.06
C ALA A 68 21.01 -8.19 -4.72
N PHE A 69 21.09 -9.29 -3.97
CA PHE A 69 20.44 -9.38 -2.65
C PHE A 69 21.04 -8.43 -1.61
N ARG A 70 22.34 -8.16 -1.67
CA ARG A 70 22.97 -7.12 -0.85
C ARG A 70 22.31 -5.77 -1.09
N GLN A 71 22.21 -5.34 -2.33
CA GLN A 71 21.61 -4.05 -2.70
C GLN A 71 20.11 -4.01 -2.43
N LEU A 72 19.41 -5.10 -2.70
CA LEU A 72 17.96 -5.22 -2.52
C LEU A 72 17.52 -4.91 -1.08
N LYS A 73 18.26 -5.37 -0.08
CA LYS A 73 17.84 -5.41 1.34
C LYS A 73 18.67 -4.58 2.30
N SER A 74 19.85 -4.07 1.91
CA SER A 74 20.69 -3.26 2.80
C SER A 74 20.24 -1.80 2.80
N GLY A 75 20.32 -1.12 3.95
CA GLY A 75 19.83 0.24 4.09
C GLY A 75 18.33 0.34 3.75
N VAL A 76 17.92 1.39 3.07
CA VAL A 76 16.57 1.49 2.49
C VAL A 76 16.45 0.52 1.31
N PRO A 77 15.49 -0.40 1.32
CA PRO A 77 15.29 -1.34 0.23
C PRO A 77 14.94 -0.67 -1.10
N GLY A 78 15.06 -1.41 -2.20
CA GLY A 78 14.67 -0.91 -3.51
C GLY A 78 14.82 -1.96 -4.60
N PRO A 79 14.32 -1.71 -5.81
CA PRO A 79 14.37 -2.66 -6.90
C PRO A 79 15.78 -2.85 -7.43
N VAL A 80 16.05 -4.07 -7.86
CA VAL A 80 17.30 -4.51 -8.49
C VAL A 80 16.96 -5.18 -9.80
N HIS A 81 17.72 -4.87 -10.85
CA HIS A 81 17.50 -5.40 -12.20
C HIS A 81 18.73 -6.12 -12.70
N LEU A 82 18.61 -7.41 -12.98
CA LEU A 82 19.64 -8.23 -13.59
C LEU A 82 19.20 -8.68 -15.00
N ASP A 83 20.03 -8.36 -16.00
CA ASP A 83 19.86 -8.87 -17.35
C ASP A 83 20.60 -10.19 -17.53
N PHE A 84 19.91 -11.18 -18.07
CA PHE A 84 20.43 -12.49 -18.38
C PHE A 84 20.54 -12.67 -19.90
N PRO A 85 21.70 -12.45 -20.52
CA PRO A 85 21.96 -12.83 -21.91
C PRO A 85 21.79 -14.32 -22.12
N ALA A 86 21.48 -14.71 -23.35
CA ALA A 86 21.18 -16.11 -23.67
C ALA A 86 22.30 -17.09 -23.28
N GLU A 87 23.56 -16.67 -23.42
CA GLU A 87 24.72 -17.48 -23.03
C GLU A 87 24.73 -17.76 -21.53
N VAL A 88 24.42 -16.74 -20.71
CA VAL A 88 24.36 -16.89 -19.26
C VAL A 88 23.17 -17.76 -18.86
N ALA A 89 22.00 -17.53 -19.43
CA ALA A 89 20.79 -18.27 -19.13
C ALA A 89 20.85 -19.76 -19.54
N ARG A 90 21.64 -20.10 -20.56
CA ARG A 90 21.80 -21.47 -21.09
C ARG A 90 23.03 -22.19 -20.56
N ALA A 91 23.92 -21.50 -19.83
CA ALA A 91 25.12 -22.11 -19.28
C ALA A 91 24.76 -23.29 -18.36
N ARG A 92 25.56 -24.34 -18.44
CA ARG A 92 25.41 -25.54 -17.61
C ARG A 92 26.69 -25.79 -16.85
N PHE A 93 26.57 -26.09 -15.58
CA PHE A 93 27.66 -26.45 -14.69
C PHE A 93 27.39 -27.86 -14.15
N LYS A 94 28.42 -28.67 -13.99
CA LYS A 94 28.29 -30.01 -13.45
C LYS A 94 28.15 -29.97 -11.93
N ASP A 95 28.87 -29.06 -11.29
CA ASP A 95 28.78 -28.85 -9.86
C ASP A 95 29.16 -27.38 -9.48
N PRO A 96 28.91 -26.97 -8.22
CA PRO A 96 29.22 -25.62 -7.75
C PRO A 96 30.69 -25.21 -7.82
N SER A 97 31.64 -26.16 -7.88
CA SER A 97 33.09 -25.87 -7.94
C SER A 97 33.50 -25.20 -9.26
N GLU A 98 32.69 -25.36 -10.29
CA GLU A 98 32.89 -24.67 -11.59
C GLU A 98 32.52 -23.20 -11.55
N LEU A 99 31.80 -22.74 -10.48
CA LEU A 99 31.43 -21.35 -10.27
C LEU A 99 32.58 -20.60 -9.61
N LYS A 100 32.93 -19.45 -10.19
CA LYS A 100 33.92 -18.56 -9.58
C LYS A 100 33.34 -17.88 -8.34
N ASP A 101 34.19 -17.65 -7.35
CA ASP A 101 33.86 -16.86 -6.17
C ASP A 101 32.51 -17.25 -5.52
N PHE A 102 32.34 -18.59 -5.36
CA PHE A 102 31.14 -19.14 -4.73
C PHE A 102 31.27 -19.07 -3.21
N TYR A 103 30.71 -18.04 -2.60
CA TYR A 103 30.68 -17.81 -1.16
C TYR A 103 29.30 -18.00 -0.57
N ASP A 104 29.21 -18.20 0.74
CA ASP A 104 27.93 -18.20 1.44
C ASP A 104 27.25 -16.81 1.35
N LYS A 105 25.92 -16.82 1.33
CA LYS A 105 25.12 -15.59 1.26
C LYS A 105 25.44 -14.57 2.35
N SER A 106 25.85 -15.02 3.54
CA SER A 106 26.23 -14.16 4.68
C SER A 106 27.49 -13.36 4.40
N GLN A 107 28.36 -13.86 3.51
CA GLN A 107 29.60 -13.17 3.13
C GLN A 107 29.36 -12.05 2.12
N TYR A 108 28.24 -12.10 1.39
CA TYR A 108 27.84 -11.03 0.46
C TYR A 108 27.04 -9.91 1.12
N ARG A 109 26.42 -10.17 2.26
CA ARG A 109 25.53 -9.19 2.92
C ARG A 109 25.68 -9.25 4.44
N SER A 110 26.03 -8.10 5.03
CA SER A 110 25.97 -7.90 6.48
C SER A 110 24.53 -7.77 6.97
N GLU A 111 24.21 -8.38 8.09
CA GLU A 111 22.96 -8.17 8.84
C GLU A 111 23.07 -7.01 9.84
N SER A 112 24.25 -6.38 9.94
CA SER A 112 24.46 -5.21 10.81
C SER A 112 23.60 -4.03 10.40
N ARG A 113 23.04 -3.34 11.38
CA ARG A 113 22.15 -2.18 11.21
C ARG A 113 22.58 -1.05 12.12
N ALA A 114 22.38 0.18 11.69
CA ALA A 114 22.69 1.36 12.49
C ALA A 114 21.76 1.48 13.69
N ALA A 115 22.27 1.50 14.90
CA ALA A 115 21.53 1.88 16.10
C ALA A 115 21.56 3.41 16.28
N PRO A 116 20.57 4.02 16.94
CA PRO A 116 20.57 5.46 17.17
C PRO A 116 21.71 5.85 18.11
N ALA A 117 22.34 7.02 17.88
CA ALA A 117 23.35 7.53 18.77
C ALA A 117 22.75 7.89 20.15
N PRO A 118 23.44 7.61 21.27
CA PRO A 118 22.92 7.92 22.61
C PRO A 118 22.58 9.42 22.80
N ALA A 119 23.35 10.31 22.18
CA ALA A 119 23.07 11.74 22.24
C ALA A 119 21.78 12.14 21.54
N ASP A 120 21.48 11.52 20.38
CA ASP A 120 20.24 11.74 19.64
C ASP A 120 19.05 11.20 20.45
N MET A 121 19.20 10.00 21.03
CA MET A 121 18.14 9.42 21.88
C MET A 121 17.81 10.30 23.09
N ALA A 122 18.82 10.88 23.73
CA ALA A 122 18.61 11.83 24.83
C ALA A 122 17.81 13.07 24.39
N GLN A 123 18.06 13.58 23.17
CA GLN A 123 17.30 14.68 22.61
C GLN A 123 15.86 14.27 22.24
N VAL A 124 15.66 13.11 21.64
CA VAL A 124 14.33 12.55 21.32
C VAL A 124 13.49 12.46 22.59
N VAL A 125 14.01 11.83 23.63
CA VAL A 125 13.30 11.68 24.93
C VAL A 125 12.97 13.05 25.52
N LYS A 126 13.91 14.00 25.50
CA LYS A 126 13.69 15.37 25.97
C LYS A 126 12.55 16.09 25.22
N LEU A 127 12.46 15.90 23.89
CA LEU A 127 11.38 16.49 23.08
C LEU A 127 10.04 15.83 23.40
N ILE A 128 9.99 14.50 23.53
CA ILE A 128 8.80 13.75 23.94
C ILE A 128 8.32 14.17 25.32
N ASP A 129 9.24 14.33 26.28
CA ASP A 129 8.89 14.73 27.66
C ASP A 129 8.28 16.13 27.72
N LYS A 130 8.69 17.04 26.83
CA LYS A 130 8.13 18.40 26.74
C LYS A 130 6.80 18.45 25.99
N SER A 131 6.54 17.50 25.11
CA SER A 131 5.32 17.45 24.31
C SER A 131 4.09 17.07 25.16
N ARG A 132 2.97 17.72 24.86
CA ARG A 132 1.65 17.40 25.40
C ARG A 132 0.86 16.47 24.49
N ARG A 133 1.10 16.57 23.17
CA ARG A 133 0.39 15.85 22.09
C ARG A 133 1.39 15.19 21.14
N PRO A 134 2.22 14.26 21.63
CA PRO A 134 3.20 13.60 20.76
C PRO A 134 2.51 12.61 19.80
N LEU A 135 3.00 12.58 18.56
CA LEU A 135 2.54 11.72 17.48
C LEU A 135 3.71 10.99 16.85
N ILE A 136 3.60 9.69 16.64
CA ILE A 136 4.46 8.92 15.74
C ILE A 136 3.72 8.66 14.43
N VAL A 137 4.34 9.01 13.30
CA VAL A 137 3.93 8.57 11.99
C VAL A 137 4.82 7.40 11.60
N ALA A 138 4.26 6.20 11.67
CA ALA A 138 4.96 4.95 11.34
C ALA A 138 4.86 4.69 9.84
N GLY A 139 5.99 4.80 9.15
CA GLY A 139 6.10 4.59 7.72
C GLY A 139 6.53 3.18 7.36
N GLN A 140 6.77 2.97 6.07
CA GLN A 140 7.07 1.68 5.47
C GLN A 140 8.30 0.97 6.08
N GLY A 141 9.29 1.71 6.57
CA GLY A 141 10.45 1.15 7.26
C GLY A 141 10.07 0.34 8.50
N VAL A 142 9.08 0.81 9.27
CA VAL A 142 8.58 0.08 10.44
C VAL A 142 7.98 -1.27 10.02
N PHE A 143 7.22 -1.32 8.93
CA PHE A 143 6.67 -2.58 8.40
C PHE A 143 7.79 -3.51 7.91
N GLN A 144 8.72 -3.01 7.13
CA GLN A 144 9.80 -3.83 6.56
C GLN A 144 10.76 -4.38 7.62
N ARG A 145 10.97 -3.64 8.72
CA ARG A 145 11.79 -4.05 9.85
C ARG A 145 11.02 -4.78 10.94
N ARG A 146 9.70 -4.95 10.78
CA ARG A 146 8.81 -5.59 11.76
C ARG A 146 8.84 -4.93 13.13
N GLY A 147 8.95 -3.59 13.15
CA GLY A 147 9.07 -2.80 14.37
C GLY A 147 7.77 -2.56 15.15
N TRP A 148 6.67 -3.25 14.81
CA TRP A 148 5.34 -2.98 15.36
C TRP A 148 5.19 -3.28 16.85
N ASP A 149 5.87 -4.32 17.38
CA ASP A 149 5.80 -4.62 18.82
C ASP A 149 6.49 -3.55 19.66
N ALA A 150 7.63 -3.05 19.20
CA ALA A 150 8.33 -1.93 19.83
C ALA A 150 7.53 -0.63 19.71
N LEU A 151 6.90 -0.37 18.54
CA LEU A 151 6.00 0.76 18.33
C LEU A 151 4.83 0.74 19.36
N MET A 152 4.21 -0.42 19.55
CA MET A 152 3.14 -0.61 20.52
C MET A 152 3.61 -0.28 21.95
N ARG A 153 4.77 -0.79 22.36
CA ARG A 153 5.35 -0.51 23.67
C ARG A 153 5.60 0.99 23.88
N VAL A 154 6.23 1.65 22.90
CA VAL A 154 6.48 3.10 22.93
C VAL A 154 5.19 3.89 23.11
N ALA A 155 4.19 3.59 22.26
CA ALA A 155 2.91 4.27 22.31
C ALA A 155 2.23 4.16 23.68
N GLN A 156 2.13 2.94 24.21
CA GLN A 156 1.46 2.66 25.49
C GLN A 156 2.20 3.20 26.72
N GLN A 157 3.53 3.23 26.70
CA GLN A 157 4.33 3.77 27.80
C GLN A 157 4.19 5.27 27.94
N GLY A 158 4.14 5.98 26.81
CA GLY A 158 4.16 7.44 26.78
C GLY A 158 2.82 8.09 26.48
N ASP A 159 1.72 7.34 26.32
CA ASP A 159 0.46 7.83 25.75
C ASP A 159 0.76 8.66 24.47
N ILE A 160 1.54 8.07 23.55
CA ILE A 160 1.95 8.68 22.30
C ILE A 160 0.99 8.21 21.19
N ALA A 161 0.38 9.14 20.50
CA ALA A 161 -0.49 8.81 19.38
C ALA A 161 0.29 8.17 18.23
N VAL A 162 -0.38 7.34 17.44
CA VAL A 162 0.21 6.68 16.26
C VAL A 162 -0.69 6.86 15.05
N ALA A 163 -0.09 7.33 13.96
CA ALA A 163 -0.62 7.20 12.61
C ALA A 163 0.23 6.21 11.82
N THR A 164 -0.38 5.45 10.91
CA THR A 164 0.33 4.53 10.03
C THR A 164 0.17 4.97 8.58
N SER A 165 1.19 4.85 7.75
CA SER A 165 1.14 5.27 6.37
C SER A 165 1.42 4.13 5.40
N GLY A 166 0.76 4.13 4.24
CA GLY A 166 0.94 3.15 3.17
C GLY A 166 0.84 1.70 3.66
N PRO A 167 1.81 0.84 3.32
CA PRO A 167 1.79 -0.58 3.66
C PRO A 167 1.95 -0.87 5.16
N THR A 168 2.21 0.16 5.97
CA THR A 168 2.35 0.02 7.42
C THR A 168 1.00 -0.03 8.12
N ARG A 169 -0.09 0.27 7.40
CA ARG A 169 -1.44 0.23 7.97
C ARG A 169 -1.73 -1.14 8.58
N GLY A 170 -2.18 -1.14 9.84
CA GLY A 170 -2.37 -2.34 10.66
C GLY A 170 -1.15 -2.76 11.47
N ALA A 171 0.06 -2.23 11.21
CA ALA A 171 1.19 -2.42 12.13
C ALA A 171 0.93 -1.81 13.52
N PHE A 172 0.01 -0.87 13.58
CA PHE A 172 -0.66 -0.42 14.79
C PHE A 172 -2.17 -0.49 14.54
N PRO A 173 -2.95 -1.26 15.32
CA PRO A 173 -4.37 -1.49 15.03
C PRO A 173 -5.18 -0.18 15.00
N ASP A 174 -6.00 0.01 13.97
CA ASP A 174 -6.81 1.23 13.81
C ASP A 174 -7.77 1.47 14.99
N GLU A 175 -8.21 0.40 15.65
CA GLU A 175 -9.13 0.46 16.81
C GLU A 175 -8.43 0.81 18.12
N HIS A 176 -7.09 0.73 18.19
CA HIS A 176 -6.36 1.05 19.41
C HIS A 176 -6.64 2.50 19.87
N PRO A 177 -6.84 2.77 21.19
CA PRO A 177 -7.17 4.12 21.67
C PRO A 177 -6.20 5.21 21.23
N LEU A 178 -4.92 4.89 21.06
CA LEU A 178 -3.88 5.84 20.63
C LEU A 178 -3.71 5.92 19.10
N CYS A 179 -4.46 5.15 18.30
CA CYS A 179 -4.40 5.26 16.84
C CYS A 179 -5.22 6.46 16.35
N VAL A 180 -4.63 7.35 15.57
CA VAL A 180 -5.30 8.56 15.05
C VAL A 180 -5.72 8.43 13.58
N MET A 181 -5.68 7.22 13.01
CA MET A 181 -6.12 6.98 11.62
C MET A 181 -7.60 7.32 11.39
N ALA A 182 -8.43 7.20 12.42
CA ALA A 182 -9.84 7.59 12.41
C ALA A 182 -10.11 8.80 13.33
N ALA A 183 -9.13 9.70 13.48
CA ALA A 183 -9.23 10.90 14.31
C ALA A 183 -8.43 12.05 13.66
N PRO A 184 -8.86 12.54 12.46
CA PRO A 184 -8.09 13.54 11.70
C PRO A 184 -7.83 14.82 12.48
N ASP A 185 -8.77 15.29 13.30
CA ASP A 185 -8.60 16.50 14.10
C ASP A 185 -7.51 16.31 15.17
N ALA A 186 -7.46 15.15 15.81
CA ALA A 186 -6.41 14.82 16.77
C ALA A 186 -5.03 14.72 16.07
N LEU A 187 -4.97 14.10 14.90
CA LEU A 187 -3.73 14.04 14.11
C LEU A 187 -3.18 15.45 13.85
N LEU A 188 -4.05 16.39 13.47
CA LEU A 188 -3.64 17.76 13.15
C LEU A 188 -3.30 18.61 14.38
N SER A 189 -3.81 18.27 15.56
CA SER A 189 -3.56 18.99 16.81
C SER A 189 -2.24 18.61 17.51
N ALA A 190 -1.49 17.65 16.96
CA ALA A 190 -0.20 17.24 17.49
C ALA A 190 0.78 18.42 17.63
N ASP A 191 1.61 18.43 18.69
CA ASP A 191 2.64 19.45 18.94
C ASP A 191 4.07 18.94 18.71
N LEU A 192 4.22 17.63 18.51
CA LEU A 192 5.43 16.93 18.13
C LEU A 192 5.07 15.78 17.20
N VAL A 193 5.71 15.73 16.02
CA VAL A 193 5.63 14.59 15.12
C VAL A 193 6.97 13.87 15.01
N ILE A 194 6.95 12.54 15.07
CA ILE A 194 8.12 11.68 14.89
C ILE A 194 7.85 10.79 13.69
N PHE A 195 8.48 11.09 12.56
CA PHE A 195 8.42 10.25 11.37
C PHE A 195 9.42 9.09 11.51
N VAL A 196 8.93 7.87 11.59
CA VAL A 196 9.78 6.68 11.72
C VAL A 196 9.63 5.83 10.46
N GLY A 197 10.70 5.77 9.65
CA GLY A 197 10.71 4.97 8.43
C GLY A 197 9.71 5.42 7.36
N GLN A 198 9.34 6.69 7.38
CA GLN A 198 8.54 7.31 6.32
C GLN A 198 9.45 7.56 5.12
N TYR A 199 9.51 6.60 4.20
CA TYR A 199 10.41 6.67 3.06
C TYR A 199 9.93 7.63 1.97
N CYS A 200 8.64 7.74 1.78
CA CYS A 200 8.03 8.79 0.97
C CYS A 200 7.53 9.89 1.89
N MET A 201 8.34 10.94 2.05
CA MET A 201 7.93 12.08 2.86
C MET A 201 6.94 12.95 2.11
N PRO A 202 5.79 13.24 2.71
CA PRO A 202 4.86 14.23 2.17
C PRO A 202 5.49 15.62 2.18
N SER A 203 4.96 16.51 1.36
CA SER A 203 5.25 17.94 1.45
C SER A 203 4.53 18.56 2.67
N PRO A 204 5.00 19.73 3.18
CA PRO A 204 4.32 20.39 4.31
C PRO A 204 2.85 20.69 4.08
N GLY A 205 2.42 20.87 2.83
CA GLY A 205 1.01 21.14 2.49
C GLY A 205 0.11 19.90 2.52
N GLU A 206 0.67 18.70 2.50
CA GLU A 206 -0.10 17.45 2.53
C GLU A 206 -0.54 17.08 3.95
N TYR A 207 0.33 17.25 4.93
CA TYR A 207 -0.04 17.24 6.35
C TYR A 207 -0.30 18.67 6.80
N ARG A 208 -1.51 19.04 7.00
CA ARG A 208 -1.88 20.38 7.50
C ARG A 208 -1.69 20.50 9.01
N PHE A 209 -0.53 20.06 9.50
CA PHE A 209 -0.15 20.25 10.89
C PHE A 209 -0.05 21.74 11.25
N ASN A 210 -0.13 22.03 12.55
CA ASN A 210 0.20 23.36 13.04
C ASN A 210 1.60 23.76 12.52
N PRO A 211 1.78 24.97 11.93
CA PRO A 211 3.08 25.45 11.44
C PRO A 211 4.20 25.43 12.49
N GLU A 212 3.86 25.49 13.77
CA GLU A 212 4.82 25.44 14.88
C GLU A 212 5.12 24.02 15.39
N ILE A 213 4.59 22.99 14.73
CA ILE A 213 4.85 21.60 15.13
C ILE A 213 6.34 21.30 15.07
N ARG A 214 6.86 20.66 16.12
CA ARG A 214 8.21 20.14 16.09
C ARG A 214 8.28 18.82 15.35
N ALA A 215 9.33 18.62 14.57
CA ALA A 215 9.48 17.44 13.75
C ALA A 215 10.80 16.71 14.02
N ILE A 216 10.67 15.41 14.29
CA ILE A 216 11.80 14.46 14.33
C ILE A 216 11.64 13.51 13.16
N ARG A 217 12.73 13.18 12.47
CA ARG A 217 12.74 12.12 11.47
C ARG A 217 13.79 11.07 11.76
N VAL A 218 13.42 9.81 11.70
CA VAL A 218 14.27 8.63 11.83
C VAL A 218 14.38 7.95 10.49
N HIS A 219 15.59 7.81 9.99
CA HIS A 219 15.85 7.24 8.67
C HIS A 219 17.23 6.56 8.65
N PRO A 220 17.42 5.40 7.98
CA PRO A 220 18.72 4.73 7.92
C PRO A 220 19.76 5.44 7.03
N GLU A 221 19.35 6.33 6.15
CA GLU A 221 20.22 7.09 5.23
C GLU A 221 20.21 8.58 5.60
N GLN A 222 21.40 9.12 5.88
CA GLN A 222 21.55 10.49 6.35
C GLN A 222 21.11 11.53 5.31
N GLU A 223 21.40 11.30 4.04
CA GLU A 223 21.05 12.20 2.94
C GLU A 223 19.56 12.39 2.71
N ASP A 224 18.74 11.51 3.26
CA ASP A 224 17.28 11.63 3.17
C ASP A 224 16.69 12.46 4.32
N LEU A 225 17.44 12.70 5.39
CA LEU A 225 17.00 13.56 6.48
C LEU A 225 16.81 15.01 5.99
N GLY A 226 15.70 15.64 6.40
CA GLY A 226 15.35 17.02 5.97
C GLY A 226 14.71 17.10 4.59
N ARG A 227 14.57 16.00 3.84
CA ARG A 227 13.86 16.01 2.56
C ARG A 227 12.37 16.34 2.79
N ASN A 228 11.85 17.30 2.04
CA ASN A 228 10.46 17.76 2.04
C ASN A 228 9.94 18.35 3.36
N TRP A 229 10.65 18.24 4.46
CA TRP A 229 10.18 18.70 5.77
C TRP A 229 11.32 19.25 6.62
N PRO A 230 11.21 20.47 7.18
CA PRO A 230 12.18 20.99 8.12
C PRO A 230 12.14 20.18 9.43
N LEU A 231 13.30 19.89 10.00
CA LEU A 231 13.44 19.04 11.18
C LEU A 231 14.04 19.81 12.35
N ASP A 232 13.51 19.59 13.55
CA ASP A 232 14.18 19.94 14.81
C ASP A 232 15.30 18.94 15.13
N LEU A 233 15.11 17.66 14.72
CA LEU A 233 16.11 16.61 14.93
C LEU A 233 16.02 15.53 13.85
N GLY A 234 17.14 15.22 13.22
CA GLY A 234 17.30 14.05 12.36
C GLY A 234 18.06 12.94 13.09
N VAL A 235 17.60 11.71 13.02
CA VAL A 235 18.23 10.54 13.64
C VAL A 235 18.55 9.49 12.58
N VAL A 236 19.83 9.17 12.43
CA VAL A 236 20.27 8.07 11.55
C VAL A 236 20.16 6.76 12.31
N SER A 237 19.19 5.92 11.95
CA SER A 237 18.98 4.62 12.59
C SER A 237 18.10 3.70 11.74
N ASP A 238 18.28 2.38 11.94
CA ASP A 238 17.27 1.38 11.60
C ASP A 238 16.02 1.61 12.46
N GLU A 239 14.85 1.47 11.86
CA GLU A 239 13.56 1.84 12.47
C GLU A 239 13.20 0.96 13.66
N ALA A 240 13.45 -0.36 13.56
CA ALA A 240 13.16 -1.28 14.66
C ALA A 240 14.11 -1.03 15.84
N LEU A 241 15.40 -0.87 15.57
CA LEU A 241 16.40 -0.57 16.62
C LEU A 241 16.13 0.78 17.28
N PHE A 242 15.68 1.78 16.53
CA PHE A 242 15.26 3.05 17.12
C PHE A 242 14.06 2.88 18.04
N LEU A 243 13.01 2.17 17.58
CA LEU A 243 11.81 1.96 18.40
C LEU A 243 12.09 1.11 19.64
N GLU A 244 12.96 0.11 19.55
CA GLU A 244 13.42 -0.69 20.69
C GLU A 244 14.15 0.20 21.71
N ALA A 245 15.14 0.97 21.26
CA ALA A 245 15.88 1.90 22.11
C ALA A 245 14.96 2.98 22.73
N LEU A 246 13.96 3.45 21.97
CA LEU A 246 12.99 4.41 22.47
C LEU A 246 12.06 3.79 23.52
N ALA A 247 11.62 2.54 23.32
CA ALA A 247 10.81 1.82 24.32
C ALA A 247 11.55 1.63 25.66
N ASP A 248 12.87 1.47 25.61
CA ASP A 248 13.68 1.34 26.81
C ASP A 248 13.97 2.69 27.48
N ALA A 249 14.01 3.78 26.69
CA ALA A 249 14.38 5.12 27.17
C ALA A 249 13.18 6.00 27.56
N VAL A 250 12.02 5.82 26.91
CA VAL A 250 10.85 6.67 27.16
C VAL A 250 10.27 6.38 28.56
N ARG A 251 10.06 7.44 29.33
CA ARG A 251 9.47 7.32 30.65
C ARG A 251 7.97 7.02 30.55
N ARG A 252 7.46 6.24 31.48
CA ARG A 252 6.02 6.09 31.65
C ARG A 252 5.40 7.44 32.01
N LYS A 253 4.63 7.98 31.08
CA LYS A 253 3.98 9.29 31.26
C LYS A 253 2.54 9.21 30.76
N LYS A 254 1.62 9.50 31.66
CA LYS A 254 0.20 9.59 31.31
C LYS A 254 -0.10 10.96 30.72
N ARG A 255 -0.78 10.98 29.58
CA ARG A 255 -1.29 12.17 28.90
C ARG A 255 -2.81 12.08 28.75
N ALA A 256 -3.50 12.01 29.90
CA ALA A 256 -4.94 11.76 29.92
C ALA A 256 -5.76 12.74 29.05
N ALA A 257 -5.39 14.01 29.05
CA ALA A 257 -6.05 15.01 28.19
C ALA A 257 -5.84 14.71 26.69
N TRP A 258 -4.67 14.23 26.31
CA TRP A 258 -4.39 13.83 24.92
C TRP A 258 -5.17 12.59 24.49
N VAL A 259 -5.22 11.58 25.36
CA VAL A 259 -6.00 10.37 25.11
C VAL A 259 -7.49 10.67 24.98
N GLU A 260 -8.01 11.58 25.81
CA GLU A 260 -9.40 12.04 25.75
C GLU A 260 -9.68 12.82 24.45
N GLU A 261 -8.78 13.71 24.06
CA GLU A 261 -8.89 14.47 22.79
C GLU A 261 -8.96 13.51 21.58
N ILE A 262 -8.13 12.46 21.55
CA ILE A 262 -8.19 11.42 20.53
C ILE A 262 -9.53 10.69 20.55
N ALA A 263 -10.02 10.33 21.72
CA ALA A 263 -11.31 9.63 21.87
C ALA A 263 -12.47 10.45 21.35
N VAL A 264 -12.51 11.74 21.69
CA VAL A 264 -13.53 12.68 21.22
C VAL A 264 -13.45 12.84 19.70
N ALA A 265 -12.25 13.02 19.15
CA ALA A 265 -12.06 13.14 17.70
C ALA A 265 -12.49 11.87 16.95
N LYS A 266 -12.21 10.67 17.49
CA LYS A 266 -12.69 9.38 16.95
C LYS A 266 -14.21 9.32 16.92
N GLN A 267 -14.87 9.68 18.02
CA GLN A 267 -16.34 9.66 18.11
C GLN A 267 -16.96 10.63 17.10
N ALA A 268 -16.44 11.84 17.00
CA ALA A 268 -16.90 12.83 16.02
C ALA A 268 -16.74 12.34 14.58
N TYR A 269 -15.58 11.77 14.26
CA TYR A 269 -15.32 11.22 12.93
C TYR A 269 -16.21 10.02 12.62
N GLN A 270 -16.39 9.09 13.58
CA GLN A 270 -17.29 7.96 13.40
C GLN A 270 -18.73 8.40 13.15
N LYS A 271 -19.21 9.38 13.91
CA LYS A 271 -20.54 9.98 13.70
C LYS A 271 -20.68 10.55 12.28
N HIS A 272 -19.68 11.30 11.84
CA HIS A 272 -19.65 11.83 10.46
C HIS A 272 -19.71 10.69 9.42
N LEU A 273 -18.92 9.63 9.59
CA LEU A 273 -18.94 8.48 8.68
C LEU A 273 -20.30 7.76 8.68
N ASP A 274 -20.95 7.65 9.83
CA ASP A 274 -22.29 7.05 9.94
C ASP A 274 -23.34 7.92 9.23
N GLU A 275 -23.27 9.25 9.35
CA GLU A 275 -24.12 10.20 8.62
C GLU A 275 -23.92 10.07 7.10
N VAL A 276 -22.66 10.04 6.63
CA VAL A 276 -22.31 9.82 5.22
C VAL A 276 -22.85 8.50 4.70
N TYR A 277 -22.74 7.44 5.51
CA TYR A 277 -23.28 6.13 5.14
C TYR A 277 -24.81 6.14 5.00
N GLN A 278 -25.54 6.76 5.94
CA GLN A 278 -27.00 6.86 5.89
C GLN A 278 -27.49 7.65 4.66
N LEU A 279 -26.83 8.78 4.37
CA LEU A 279 -27.10 9.53 3.14
C LEU A 279 -26.84 8.70 1.89
N GLY A 280 -25.71 8.00 1.86
CA GLY A 280 -25.34 7.12 0.75
C GLY A 280 -26.29 5.94 0.58
N LEU A 281 -26.81 5.37 1.67
CA LEU A 281 -27.78 4.29 1.67
C LEU A 281 -29.11 4.76 1.05
N GLY A 282 -29.67 5.87 1.56
CA GLY A 282 -30.90 6.44 1.02
C GLY A 282 -30.78 6.83 -0.46
N TYR A 283 -29.63 7.37 -0.85
CA TYR A 283 -29.35 7.68 -2.24
C TYR A 283 -29.28 6.43 -3.12
N SER A 284 -28.63 5.38 -2.63
CA SER A 284 -28.53 4.11 -3.37
C SER A 284 -29.89 3.44 -3.58
N GLU A 285 -30.76 3.52 -2.59
CA GLU A 285 -32.13 2.98 -2.67
C GLU A 285 -33.01 3.76 -3.64
N GLN A 286 -32.89 5.11 -3.65
CA GLN A 286 -33.67 5.96 -4.53
C GLN A 286 -33.24 5.87 -6.00
N THR A 287 -31.95 5.75 -6.27
CA THR A 287 -31.40 5.79 -7.63
C THR A 287 -31.14 4.41 -8.22
N ASN A 288 -31.19 3.37 -7.41
CA ASN A 288 -30.81 2.01 -7.80
C ASN A 288 -29.36 1.93 -8.34
N HIS A 289 -28.46 2.70 -7.73
CA HIS A 289 -27.01 2.73 -7.99
C HIS A 289 -26.27 2.82 -6.67
N LEU A 290 -25.12 2.14 -6.57
CA LEU A 290 -24.39 2.06 -5.32
C LEU A 290 -23.54 3.30 -5.04
N HIS A 291 -23.70 3.85 -3.85
CA HIS A 291 -22.83 4.89 -3.33
C HIS A 291 -21.53 4.29 -2.78
N PRO A 292 -20.36 4.93 -2.96
CA PRO A 292 -19.07 4.37 -2.54
C PRO A 292 -18.96 4.15 -1.02
N ALA A 293 -19.64 4.97 -0.20
CA ALA A 293 -19.71 4.76 1.25
C ALA A 293 -20.42 3.45 1.61
N VAL A 294 -21.46 3.08 0.85
CA VAL A 294 -22.21 1.82 1.05
C VAL A 294 -21.31 0.63 0.72
N ILE A 295 -20.61 0.67 -0.42
CA ILE A 295 -19.68 -0.38 -0.79
C ILE A 295 -18.60 -0.58 0.29
N ALA A 296 -17.96 0.50 0.73
CA ALA A 296 -16.87 0.42 1.69
C ALA A 296 -17.35 -0.01 3.09
N ARG A 297 -18.45 0.58 3.59
CA ARG A 297 -19.00 0.28 4.92
C ARG A 297 -19.56 -1.14 5.00
N ASP A 298 -20.29 -1.58 3.98
CA ASP A 298 -20.87 -2.94 3.96
C ASP A 298 -19.77 -3.99 3.80
N THR A 299 -18.70 -3.69 3.07
CA THR A 299 -17.51 -4.56 3.03
C THR A 299 -16.88 -4.70 4.42
N GLN A 300 -16.66 -3.59 5.15
CA GLN A 300 -16.14 -3.66 6.52
C GLN A 300 -17.07 -4.43 7.45
N HIS A 301 -18.36 -4.16 7.38
CA HIS A 301 -19.35 -4.88 8.19
C HIS A 301 -19.32 -6.38 7.91
N PHE A 302 -19.19 -6.76 6.63
CA PHE A 302 -19.06 -8.17 6.25
C PHE A 302 -17.77 -8.80 6.79
N ILE A 303 -16.63 -8.08 6.75
CA ILE A 303 -15.38 -8.56 7.35
C ILE A 303 -15.57 -8.81 8.86
N ASP A 304 -16.27 -7.90 9.55
CA ASP A 304 -16.48 -7.99 11.01
C ASP A 304 -17.43 -9.13 11.43
N THR A 305 -18.43 -9.43 10.61
CA THR A 305 -19.53 -10.32 11.02
C THR A 305 -19.63 -11.61 10.19
N GLY A 306 -19.15 -11.61 8.97
CA GLY A 306 -19.29 -12.72 8.03
C GLY A 306 -18.02 -13.53 7.80
N THR A 307 -16.90 -13.11 8.40
CA THR A 307 -15.60 -13.78 8.28
C THR A 307 -14.94 -13.92 9.65
N ASP A 308 -13.90 -14.75 9.73
CA ASP A 308 -13.11 -14.92 10.96
C ASP A 308 -11.98 -13.85 11.06
N ASP A 309 -12.17 -12.65 10.48
CA ASP A 309 -11.17 -11.58 10.36
C ASP A 309 -9.88 -12.03 9.64
N ARG A 310 -10.00 -13.00 8.74
CA ARG A 310 -8.86 -13.60 8.02
C ARG A 310 -8.61 -13.02 6.64
N LEU A 311 -9.37 -12.01 6.23
CA LEU A 311 -9.23 -11.42 4.92
C LEU A 311 -8.07 -10.42 4.87
N ALA A 312 -7.25 -10.51 3.83
CA ALA A 312 -6.36 -9.42 3.44
C ALA A 312 -7.08 -8.57 2.37
N VAL A 313 -6.97 -7.25 2.50
CA VAL A 313 -7.64 -6.29 1.61
C VAL A 313 -6.61 -5.45 0.88
N VAL A 314 -6.74 -5.38 -0.45
CA VAL A 314 -5.95 -4.49 -1.30
C VAL A 314 -6.87 -3.38 -1.81
N SER A 315 -6.48 -2.14 -1.65
CA SER A 315 -7.28 -0.99 -2.09
C SER A 315 -6.44 0.26 -2.24
N GLY A 316 -6.83 1.14 -3.14
CA GLY A 316 -6.30 2.49 -3.27
C GLY A 316 -5.58 2.81 -4.58
N GLY A 317 -5.24 1.82 -5.42
CA GLY A 317 -4.56 2.05 -6.70
C GLY A 317 -5.49 2.05 -7.92
N GLY A 318 -6.74 1.62 -7.74
CA GLY A 318 -7.69 1.47 -8.84
C GLY A 318 -8.49 2.73 -9.16
N GLY A 319 -8.59 3.67 -8.24
CA GLY A 319 -9.35 4.89 -8.44
C GLY A 319 -9.46 5.74 -7.18
N TRP A 320 -9.51 7.04 -7.38
CA TRP A 320 -9.56 8.02 -6.29
C TRP A 320 -10.75 7.78 -5.36
N THR A 321 -11.96 7.70 -5.91
CA THR A 321 -13.20 7.58 -5.12
C THR A 321 -13.24 6.28 -4.32
N SER A 322 -13.03 5.13 -4.99
CA SER A 322 -13.07 3.83 -4.32
C SER A 322 -12.00 3.69 -3.24
N GLY A 323 -10.77 4.11 -3.53
CA GLY A 323 -9.65 4.07 -2.59
C GLY A 323 -9.86 4.97 -1.38
N LEU A 324 -10.40 6.17 -1.58
CA LEU A 324 -10.65 7.12 -0.50
C LEU A 324 -11.73 6.61 0.47
N PHE A 325 -12.86 6.11 -0.04
CA PHE A 325 -13.91 5.55 0.82
C PHE A 325 -13.48 4.27 1.51
N ALA A 326 -12.75 3.40 0.81
CA ALA A 326 -12.14 2.22 1.43
C ALA A 326 -11.19 2.62 2.57
N GLY A 327 -10.34 3.63 2.35
CA GLY A 327 -9.44 4.17 3.36
C GLY A 327 -10.13 4.66 4.64
N ARG A 328 -11.34 5.22 4.51
CA ARG A 328 -12.12 5.76 5.62
C ARG A 328 -12.87 4.71 6.42
N TYR A 329 -13.50 3.75 5.74
CA TYR A 329 -14.38 2.78 6.38
C TYR A 329 -13.70 1.47 6.75
N LEU A 330 -12.70 1.02 5.99
CA LEU A 330 -11.98 -0.20 6.32
C LEU A 330 -11.07 0.01 7.53
N ARG A 331 -10.91 -1.03 8.34
CA ARG A 331 -10.08 -1.03 9.54
C ARG A 331 -9.00 -2.11 9.43
N ALA A 332 -7.78 -1.69 9.62
CA ALA A 332 -6.63 -2.58 9.67
C ALA A 332 -6.31 -2.95 11.12
N ARG A 333 -6.34 -4.23 11.46
CA ARG A 333 -6.16 -4.75 12.83
C ARG A 333 -4.83 -5.43 13.06
N ARG A 334 -4.13 -5.77 11.97
CA ARG A 334 -2.86 -6.50 12.01
C ARG A 334 -1.96 -6.08 10.84
N PRO A 335 -0.64 -6.29 10.95
CA PRO A 335 0.25 -6.09 9.81
C PRO A 335 -0.21 -6.94 8.60
N GLY A 336 -0.19 -6.34 7.41
CA GLY A 336 -0.61 -7.01 6.18
C GLY A 336 -2.12 -7.28 6.04
N HIS A 337 -2.97 -6.72 6.92
CA HIS A 337 -4.42 -6.78 6.77
C HIS A 337 -4.89 -5.89 5.62
N MET A 338 -4.38 -4.68 5.56
CA MET A 338 -4.69 -3.73 4.50
C MET A 338 -3.43 -3.38 3.70
N ILE A 339 -3.49 -3.53 2.40
CA ILE A 339 -2.39 -3.26 1.48
C ILE A 339 -2.80 -2.10 0.59
N VAL A 340 -2.00 -1.04 0.62
CA VAL A 340 -2.21 0.17 -0.17
C VAL A 340 -1.06 0.31 -1.16
N PRO A 341 -1.34 0.44 -2.47
CA PRO A 341 -0.32 0.71 -3.48
C PRO A 341 0.38 2.05 -3.27
N ALA A 342 1.59 2.17 -3.79
CA ALA A 342 2.32 3.44 -3.79
C ALA A 342 1.74 4.41 -4.81
N TYR A 343 1.50 5.65 -4.41
CA TYR A 343 0.87 6.68 -5.25
C TYR A 343 1.85 7.52 -6.09
N GLN A 344 3.14 7.48 -5.78
CA GLN A 344 4.12 8.45 -6.27
C GLN A 344 4.23 8.55 -7.80
N TYR A 345 3.89 7.48 -8.50
CA TYR A 345 3.86 7.47 -9.97
C TYR A 345 2.44 7.49 -10.54
N GLY A 346 1.41 7.60 -9.69
CA GLY A 346 0.02 7.62 -10.13
C GLY A 346 -0.39 6.39 -10.94
N ALA A 347 0.19 5.22 -10.64
CA ALA A 347 -0.13 3.99 -11.34
C ALA A 347 -1.60 3.61 -11.12
N ILE A 348 -2.34 3.43 -12.20
CA ILE A 348 -3.73 2.97 -12.18
C ILE A 348 -3.76 1.48 -12.46
N GLY A 349 -4.58 0.74 -11.68
CA GLY A 349 -4.79 -0.70 -11.86
C GLY A 349 -3.78 -1.63 -11.17
N PRO A 350 -2.86 -1.21 -10.29
CA PRO A 350 -1.96 -2.12 -9.61
C PRO A 350 -2.68 -3.03 -8.61
N ASP A 351 -3.88 -2.68 -8.17
CA ASP A 351 -4.64 -3.39 -7.14
C ASP A 351 -4.80 -4.88 -7.45
N MET A 352 -5.19 -5.22 -8.68
CA MET A 352 -5.38 -6.60 -9.12
C MET A 352 -4.08 -7.40 -9.07
N SER A 353 -3.00 -6.87 -9.65
CA SER A 353 -1.70 -7.55 -9.66
C SER A 353 -1.14 -7.69 -8.24
N MET A 354 -1.32 -6.69 -7.38
CA MET A 354 -0.95 -6.77 -5.96
C MET A 354 -1.80 -7.80 -5.23
N MET A 355 -3.10 -7.86 -5.50
CA MET A 355 -3.99 -8.88 -4.93
C MET A 355 -3.53 -10.30 -5.27
N MET A 356 -3.03 -10.55 -6.50
CA MET A 356 -2.45 -11.85 -6.86
C MET A 356 -1.27 -12.20 -5.94
N GLY A 357 -0.35 -11.26 -5.74
CA GLY A 357 0.80 -11.46 -4.86
C GLY A 357 0.39 -11.69 -3.40
N VAL A 358 -0.60 -10.94 -2.91
CA VAL A 358 -1.14 -11.09 -1.55
C VAL A 358 -1.86 -12.43 -1.41
N SER A 359 -2.70 -12.83 -2.38
CA SER A 359 -3.38 -14.12 -2.37
C SER A 359 -2.38 -15.28 -2.36
N ALA A 360 -1.32 -15.21 -3.18
CA ALA A 360 -0.25 -16.20 -3.15
C ALA A 360 0.45 -16.26 -1.78
N ALA A 361 0.68 -15.13 -1.12
CA ALA A 361 1.26 -15.08 0.22
C ALA A 361 0.30 -15.67 1.27
N VAL A 362 -1.00 -15.38 1.18
CA VAL A 362 -2.05 -15.97 2.04
C VAL A 362 -2.09 -17.49 1.87
N GLN A 363 -2.20 -17.98 0.63
CA GLN A 363 -2.29 -19.43 0.39
C GLN A 363 -1.04 -20.21 0.83
N ARG A 364 0.12 -19.54 0.89
CA ARG A 364 1.39 -20.13 1.36
C ARG A 364 1.68 -19.88 2.85
N GLY A 365 0.88 -19.09 3.54
CA GLY A 365 1.09 -18.73 4.94
C GLY A 365 2.44 -18.06 5.19
N VAL A 366 2.86 -17.11 4.33
CA VAL A 366 4.16 -16.47 4.46
C VAL A 366 4.07 -15.04 4.98
N GLY A 367 5.08 -14.62 5.73
CA GLY A 367 5.16 -13.27 6.29
C GLY A 367 3.99 -12.95 7.22
N PRO A 368 3.38 -11.74 7.10
CA PRO A 368 2.21 -11.35 7.90
C PRO A 368 0.94 -12.17 7.61
N GLN A 369 0.95 -12.98 6.55
CA GLN A 369 -0.20 -13.81 6.16
C GLN A 369 -0.17 -15.23 6.74
N LYS A 370 0.79 -15.53 7.60
CA LYS A 370 0.87 -16.83 8.30
C LYS A 370 -0.36 -17.03 9.20
N GLY A 371 -1.02 -18.18 9.08
CA GLY A 371 -2.24 -18.53 9.83
C GLY A 371 -3.54 -18.10 9.14
N TYR A 372 -3.45 -17.56 7.93
CA TYR A 372 -4.62 -17.12 7.13
C TYR A 372 -4.80 -17.98 5.87
N GLU A 373 -4.12 -19.11 5.79
CA GLU A 373 -4.21 -20.03 4.66
C GLU A 373 -5.66 -20.44 4.39
N GLY A 374 -6.00 -20.48 3.12
CA GLY A 374 -7.35 -20.84 2.68
C GLY A 374 -8.34 -19.67 2.59
N ALA A 375 -8.05 -18.51 3.18
CA ALA A 375 -8.92 -17.34 3.03
C ALA A 375 -8.82 -16.72 1.63
N PRO A 376 -9.91 -16.22 1.05
CA PRO A 376 -9.83 -15.38 -0.14
C PRO A 376 -9.21 -14.01 0.17
N THR A 377 -8.67 -13.35 -0.84
CA THR A 377 -8.17 -11.98 -0.75
C THR A 377 -9.16 -11.03 -1.39
N VAL A 378 -9.45 -9.91 -0.74
CA VAL A 378 -10.37 -8.88 -1.24
C VAL A 378 -9.59 -7.78 -1.94
N CYS A 379 -10.10 -7.31 -3.07
CA CYS A 379 -9.65 -6.10 -3.77
C CYS A 379 -10.82 -5.15 -3.95
N ILE A 380 -10.64 -3.88 -3.57
CA ILE A 380 -11.59 -2.81 -3.91
C ILE A 380 -10.90 -1.89 -4.92
N THR A 381 -11.42 -1.86 -6.13
CA THR A 381 -10.88 -1.09 -7.25
C THR A 381 -11.98 -0.31 -7.96
N SER A 382 -11.64 0.45 -8.99
CA SER A 382 -12.63 1.12 -9.86
C SER A 382 -12.70 0.47 -11.24
N ASP A 383 -13.67 0.90 -12.04
CA ASP A 383 -13.77 0.55 -13.46
C ASP A 383 -12.51 0.92 -14.24
N ALA A 384 -11.95 2.11 -14.01
CA ALA A 384 -10.68 2.52 -14.60
C ALA A 384 -9.54 1.58 -14.21
N GLY A 385 -9.41 1.23 -12.92
CA GLY A 385 -8.42 0.28 -12.45
C GLY A 385 -8.60 -1.11 -13.04
N MET A 386 -9.86 -1.57 -13.10
CA MET A 386 -10.20 -2.88 -13.66
C MET A 386 -9.89 -2.99 -15.14
N ALA A 387 -10.08 -1.91 -15.91
CA ALA A 387 -9.78 -1.88 -17.34
C ALA A 387 -8.31 -2.18 -17.66
N TYR A 388 -7.37 -1.84 -16.74
CA TYR A 388 -5.95 -2.14 -16.92
C TYR A 388 -5.55 -3.57 -16.55
N SER A 389 -6.32 -4.25 -15.69
CA SER A 389 -5.83 -5.46 -15.02
C SER A 389 -6.84 -6.61 -14.99
N LEU A 390 -7.91 -6.53 -15.79
CA LEU A 390 -8.98 -7.57 -15.82
C LEU A 390 -8.41 -8.96 -16.08
N PHE A 391 -7.45 -9.08 -17.00
CA PHE A 391 -6.88 -10.36 -17.39
C PHE A 391 -6.02 -11.02 -16.31
N GLU A 392 -5.71 -10.34 -15.23
CA GLU A 392 -5.08 -10.97 -14.06
C GLU A 392 -5.98 -12.00 -13.37
N LEU A 393 -7.30 -11.98 -13.65
CA LEU A 393 -8.20 -13.04 -13.20
C LEU A 393 -7.84 -14.41 -13.79
N ASP A 394 -7.37 -14.46 -15.05
CA ASP A 394 -6.83 -15.72 -15.63
C ASP A 394 -5.68 -16.28 -14.80
N THR A 395 -4.77 -15.41 -14.37
CA THR A 395 -3.66 -15.77 -13.47
C THR A 395 -4.17 -16.31 -12.14
N ALA A 396 -5.18 -15.66 -11.53
CA ALA A 396 -5.78 -16.11 -10.28
C ALA A 396 -6.38 -17.51 -10.43
N ILE A 397 -7.15 -17.73 -11.46
CA ILE A 397 -7.82 -19.02 -11.76
C ILE A 397 -6.78 -20.11 -12.01
N LYS A 398 -5.81 -19.83 -12.89
CA LYS A 398 -4.74 -20.76 -13.24
C LYS A 398 -3.96 -21.28 -12.04
N TYR A 399 -3.70 -20.43 -11.06
CA TYR A 399 -2.90 -20.77 -9.88
C TYR A 399 -3.75 -21.08 -8.63
N GLY A 400 -5.08 -21.16 -8.75
CA GLY A 400 -5.98 -21.46 -7.64
C GLY A 400 -5.90 -20.43 -6.51
N LEU A 401 -5.76 -19.15 -6.86
CA LEU A 401 -5.71 -18.04 -5.93
C LEU A 401 -7.11 -17.43 -5.74
N PRO A 402 -7.83 -17.74 -4.64
CA PRO A 402 -9.18 -17.25 -4.44
C PRO A 402 -9.17 -15.74 -4.18
N THR A 403 -9.92 -15.00 -5.00
CA THR A 403 -10.01 -13.54 -4.92
C THR A 403 -11.44 -13.06 -4.96
N ILE A 404 -11.72 -11.94 -4.29
CA ILE A 404 -12.99 -11.22 -4.37
C ILE A 404 -12.67 -9.80 -4.84
N THR A 405 -13.01 -9.51 -6.09
CA THR A 405 -12.78 -8.19 -6.69
C THR A 405 -14.06 -7.38 -6.68
N ILE A 406 -14.07 -6.27 -5.95
CA ILE A 406 -15.19 -5.33 -5.88
C ILE A 406 -14.85 -4.14 -6.77
N VAL A 407 -15.60 -3.97 -7.84
CA VAL A 407 -15.41 -2.90 -8.82
C VAL A 407 -16.41 -1.78 -8.59
N TYR A 408 -15.94 -0.62 -8.16
CA TYR A 408 -16.74 0.61 -8.16
C TYR A 408 -16.84 1.10 -9.61
N ASN A 409 -17.96 0.82 -10.27
CA ASN A 409 -18.19 1.11 -11.68
C ASN A 409 -19.14 2.29 -11.85
N ASN A 410 -18.57 3.48 -12.02
CA ASN A 410 -19.32 4.71 -12.31
C ASN A 410 -19.20 5.15 -13.79
N ASN A 411 -18.64 4.32 -14.65
CA ASN A 411 -18.42 4.54 -16.08
C ASN A 411 -17.64 5.83 -16.39
N ALA A 412 -16.65 6.18 -15.54
CA ALA A 412 -15.87 7.40 -15.71
C ALA A 412 -14.50 7.35 -15.01
N TRP A 413 -13.60 8.19 -15.47
CA TRP A 413 -12.30 8.48 -14.86
C TRP A 413 -12.44 9.24 -13.52
N GLY A 414 -13.08 8.68 -12.53
CA GLY A 414 -13.16 9.23 -11.17
C GLY A 414 -13.45 10.73 -11.13
N VAL A 415 -12.58 11.48 -10.49
CA VAL A 415 -12.75 12.94 -10.27
C VAL A 415 -12.47 13.84 -11.49
N TRP A 416 -11.90 13.29 -12.54
CA TRP A 416 -11.46 14.07 -13.70
C TRP A 416 -12.57 14.71 -14.54
N PRO A 417 -13.81 14.19 -14.59
CA PRO A 417 -14.91 14.86 -15.29
C PRO A 417 -15.10 16.32 -14.87
N ASN A 418 -14.78 16.67 -13.64
CA ASN A 418 -14.84 18.08 -13.18
C ASN A 418 -13.76 18.98 -13.79
N ALA A 419 -12.68 18.44 -14.29
CA ALA A 419 -11.67 19.19 -15.02
C ALA A 419 -12.15 19.53 -16.44
N ALA A 420 -13.21 18.89 -16.92
CA ALA A 420 -13.77 19.15 -18.23
C ALA A 420 -14.42 20.55 -18.27
N ARG A 421 -13.93 21.39 -19.17
CA ARG A 421 -14.42 22.77 -19.37
C ARG A 421 -15.54 22.87 -20.40
N SER A 422 -15.88 21.76 -21.06
CA SER A 422 -16.90 21.70 -22.11
C SER A 422 -17.43 20.29 -22.25
N ALA A 423 -18.63 20.13 -22.84
CA ALA A 423 -19.20 18.82 -23.15
C ALA A 423 -18.25 17.97 -24.03
N ARG A 424 -17.50 18.60 -24.93
CA ARG A 424 -16.51 17.90 -25.79
C ARG A 424 -15.35 17.33 -24.98
N SER A 425 -14.81 18.08 -24.01
CA SER A 425 -13.74 17.59 -23.15
C SER A 425 -14.24 16.54 -22.13
N MET A 426 -15.52 16.55 -21.79
CA MET A 426 -16.13 15.55 -20.90
C MET A 426 -16.03 14.14 -21.49
N HIS A 427 -16.19 13.97 -22.79
CA HIS A 427 -16.07 12.66 -23.44
C HIS A 427 -14.74 11.96 -23.21
N MET A 428 -13.67 12.69 -22.91
CA MET A 428 -12.36 12.10 -22.61
C MET A 428 -12.34 11.35 -21.29
N TYR A 429 -13.26 11.64 -20.38
CA TYR A 429 -13.32 11.08 -19.04
C TYR A 429 -14.43 10.05 -18.86
N LEU A 430 -15.35 9.95 -19.82
CA LEU A 430 -16.46 9.02 -19.76
C LEU A 430 -16.12 7.71 -20.46
N PHE A 431 -16.45 6.61 -19.81
CA PHE A 431 -16.42 5.28 -20.42
C PHE A 431 -17.76 4.95 -21.06
N GLN A 432 -17.79 3.85 -21.81
CA GLN A 432 -19.02 3.27 -22.32
C GLN A 432 -19.96 2.96 -21.13
N GLU A 433 -21.23 3.28 -21.28
CA GLU A 433 -22.24 2.96 -20.27
C GLU A 433 -22.48 1.46 -20.16
N ASN A 434 -22.81 1.03 -18.96
CA ASN A 434 -23.15 -0.36 -18.67
C ASN A 434 -22.06 -1.38 -19.02
N LEU A 435 -20.79 -1.03 -18.80
CA LEU A 435 -19.69 -1.99 -18.92
C LEU A 435 -19.90 -3.17 -17.98
N ARG A 436 -19.91 -4.36 -18.53
CA ARG A 436 -20.23 -5.62 -17.86
C ARG A 436 -18.95 -6.38 -17.53
N TYR A 437 -18.17 -5.86 -16.57
CA TYR A 437 -16.96 -6.53 -16.07
C TYR A 437 -17.26 -7.91 -15.47
N ASP A 438 -18.44 -8.09 -14.90
CA ASP A 438 -18.94 -9.37 -14.41
C ASP A 438 -19.03 -10.43 -15.52
N GLN A 439 -19.58 -10.09 -16.69
CA GLN A 439 -19.65 -11.01 -17.84
C GLN A 439 -18.26 -11.29 -18.42
N MET A 440 -17.37 -10.30 -18.45
CA MET A 440 -15.98 -10.51 -18.87
C MET A 440 -15.26 -11.47 -17.91
N ALA A 441 -15.48 -11.33 -16.61
CA ALA A 441 -14.94 -12.24 -15.61
C ALA A 441 -15.47 -13.68 -15.78
N GLN A 442 -16.76 -13.82 -16.06
CA GLN A 442 -17.37 -15.11 -16.38
C GLN A 442 -16.73 -15.75 -17.63
N GLY A 443 -16.45 -14.94 -18.67
CA GLY A 443 -15.75 -15.39 -19.86
C GLY A 443 -14.33 -15.90 -19.60
N LEU A 444 -13.70 -15.44 -18.53
CA LEU A 444 -12.39 -15.93 -18.05
C LEU A 444 -12.50 -17.14 -17.11
N GLY A 445 -13.72 -17.54 -16.71
CA GLY A 445 -13.96 -18.67 -15.82
C GLY A 445 -14.09 -18.30 -14.34
N ALA A 446 -14.16 -17.02 -13.98
CA ALA A 446 -14.50 -16.56 -12.63
C ALA A 446 -16.03 -16.53 -12.42
N ASN A 447 -16.48 -16.44 -11.17
CA ASN A 447 -17.83 -16.01 -10.87
C ASN A 447 -17.96 -14.50 -11.11
N GLY A 448 -19.03 -14.07 -11.78
CA GLY A 448 -19.30 -12.65 -12.04
C GLY A 448 -20.69 -12.27 -11.53
N GLU A 449 -20.73 -11.20 -10.73
CA GLU A 449 -21.96 -10.66 -10.14
C GLU A 449 -22.13 -9.19 -10.55
N TYR A 450 -23.33 -8.82 -10.98
CA TYR A 450 -23.70 -7.44 -11.26
C TYR A 450 -24.70 -6.97 -10.23
N VAL A 451 -24.37 -5.91 -9.52
CA VAL A 451 -25.16 -5.43 -8.39
C VAL A 451 -25.42 -3.92 -8.49
N ARG A 452 -26.61 -3.49 -8.10
CA ARG A 452 -27.08 -2.13 -8.18
C ARG A 452 -27.65 -1.61 -6.86
N THR A 453 -28.01 -2.51 -5.96
CA THR A 453 -28.63 -2.19 -4.68
C THR A 453 -27.77 -2.67 -3.51
N PRO A 454 -27.89 -2.03 -2.32
CA PRO A 454 -27.18 -2.48 -1.12
C PRO A 454 -27.48 -3.93 -0.75
N GLY A 455 -28.74 -4.39 -0.93
CA GLY A 455 -29.14 -5.76 -0.66
C GLY A 455 -28.46 -6.77 -1.58
N GLU A 456 -28.41 -6.49 -2.88
CA GLU A 456 -27.71 -7.33 -3.86
C GLU A 456 -26.23 -7.40 -3.55
N PHE A 457 -25.60 -6.26 -3.21
CA PHE A 457 -24.18 -6.21 -2.88
C PHE A 457 -23.82 -7.07 -1.67
N ARG A 458 -24.57 -6.96 -0.57
CA ARG A 458 -24.35 -7.78 0.64
C ARG A 458 -24.50 -9.27 0.35
N ALA A 459 -25.51 -9.64 -0.44
CA ALA A 459 -25.72 -11.02 -0.83
C ALA A 459 -24.59 -11.55 -1.73
N ALA A 460 -24.11 -10.73 -2.67
CA ALA A 460 -22.98 -11.06 -3.54
C ALA A 460 -21.67 -11.26 -2.76
N LEU A 461 -21.38 -10.40 -1.78
CA LEU A 461 -20.23 -10.56 -0.88
C LEU A 461 -20.25 -11.91 -0.14
N ALA A 462 -21.40 -12.26 0.43
CA ALA A 462 -21.55 -13.53 1.15
C ALA A 462 -21.34 -14.74 0.24
N ARG A 463 -21.88 -14.71 -0.98
CA ARG A 463 -21.64 -15.78 -1.99
C ARG A 463 -20.18 -15.84 -2.40
N ALA A 464 -19.57 -14.68 -2.73
CA ALA A 464 -18.18 -14.59 -3.15
C ALA A 464 -17.22 -15.15 -2.09
N TYR A 465 -17.46 -14.84 -0.82
CA TYR A 465 -16.64 -15.36 0.28
C TYR A 465 -16.76 -16.88 0.41
N ARG A 466 -17.97 -17.41 0.38
CA ARG A 466 -18.22 -18.87 0.42
C ARG A 466 -17.51 -19.57 -0.75
N LEU A 467 -17.72 -19.10 -1.98
CA LEU A 467 -17.09 -19.65 -3.19
C LEU A 467 -15.56 -19.60 -3.10
N GLY A 468 -15.01 -18.47 -2.66
CA GLY A 468 -13.54 -18.31 -2.52
C GLY A 468 -12.96 -19.23 -1.46
N ARG A 469 -13.60 -19.34 -0.29
CA ARG A 469 -13.13 -20.15 0.83
C ARG A 469 -13.29 -21.66 0.55
N ASP A 470 -14.49 -22.07 0.13
CA ASP A 470 -14.86 -23.48 0.07
C ASP A 470 -14.48 -24.15 -1.27
N GLU A 471 -14.59 -23.41 -2.36
CA GLU A 471 -14.43 -23.91 -3.73
C GLU A 471 -13.22 -23.34 -4.47
N LYS A 472 -12.51 -22.38 -3.87
CA LYS A 472 -11.38 -21.65 -4.48
C LYS A 472 -11.74 -20.89 -5.75
N VAL A 473 -12.99 -20.51 -5.90
CA VAL A 473 -13.50 -19.75 -7.04
C VAL A 473 -13.28 -18.27 -6.80
N SER A 474 -12.61 -17.60 -7.75
CA SER A 474 -12.50 -16.13 -7.77
C SER A 474 -13.81 -15.51 -8.22
N THR A 475 -14.19 -14.40 -7.57
CA THR A 475 -15.44 -13.67 -7.88
C THR A 475 -15.14 -12.21 -8.20
N LEU A 476 -15.76 -11.66 -9.24
CA LEU A 476 -15.81 -10.23 -9.52
C LEU A 476 -17.23 -9.71 -9.28
N ILE A 477 -17.37 -8.72 -8.41
CA ILE A 477 -18.61 -8.01 -8.11
C ILE A 477 -18.56 -6.65 -8.80
N ASN A 478 -19.30 -6.50 -9.88
CA ASN A 478 -19.44 -5.25 -10.64
C ASN A 478 -20.54 -4.39 -10.00
N CYS A 479 -20.12 -3.40 -9.20
CA CYS A 479 -21.00 -2.50 -8.48
C CYS A 479 -21.33 -1.28 -9.35
N GLN A 480 -22.52 -1.23 -9.91
CA GLN A 480 -22.94 -0.08 -10.71
C GLN A 480 -23.18 1.13 -9.83
N ALA A 481 -22.44 2.17 -10.08
CA ALA A 481 -22.48 3.43 -9.35
C ALA A 481 -22.85 4.59 -10.29
N LEU A 482 -23.17 5.75 -9.70
CA LEU A 482 -23.53 6.95 -10.43
C LEU A 482 -22.30 7.75 -10.88
N LYS A 483 -22.38 8.35 -12.05
CA LYS A 483 -21.36 9.28 -12.56
C LYS A 483 -21.23 10.54 -11.71
N GLU A 484 -22.28 10.95 -10.99
CA GLU A 484 -22.30 12.11 -10.10
C GLU A 484 -21.25 12.02 -9.00
N PHE A 485 -20.80 10.81 -8.65
CA PHE A 485 -19.72 10.58 -7.68
C PHE A 485 -18.33 10.54 -8.31
N THR A 486 -18.19 10.95 -9.54
CA THR A 486 -16.88 11.04 -10.21
C THR A 486 -16.03 12.21 -9.71
N SER A 487 -16.65 13.16 -8.99
CA SER A 487 -16.01 14.37 -8.51
C SER A 487 -16.39 14.71 -7.08
N PRO A 488 -15.46 15.28 -6.30
CA PRO A 488 -15.76 15.79 -4.96
C PRO A 488 -16.89 16.82 -4.91
N ARG A 489 -17.13 17.56 -5.99
CA ARG A 489 -18.19 18.58 -6.06
C ARG A 489 -19.57 17.97 -6.27
N ASP A 490 -19.63 16.76 -6.79
CA ASP A 490 -20.87 16.07 -7.13
C ASP A 490 -21.38 15.21 -5.96
N PHE A 491 -20.64 15.16 -4.85
CA PHE A 491 -21.11 14.50 -3.65
C PHE A 491 -22.19 15.34 -2.96
N PRO A 492 -23.26 14.71 -2.46
CA PRO A 492 -24.22 15.40 -1.61
C PRO A 492 -23.55 16.13 -0.44
N PRO A 493 -24.14 17.21 0.07
CA PRO A 493 -23.62 17.91 1.24
C PRO A 493 -23.29 16.94 2.39
N GLY A 494 -22.11 17.08 2.98
CA GLY A 494 -21.61 16.18 4.02
C GLY A 494 -20.81 14.96 3.53
N ILE A 495 -20.79 14.72 2.22
CA ILE A 495 -20.01 13.63 1.60
C ILE A 495 -18.78 14.17 0.84
N SER A 496 -18.55 15.46 0.86
CA SER A 496 -17.46 16.09 0.10
C SER A 496 -16.09 15.62 0.57
N LEU A 497 -15.29 15.15 -0.39
CA LEU A 497 -13.87 14.76 -0.19
C LEU A 497 -13.01 15.94 0.29
N ASN A 498 -13.42 17.17 -0.02
CA ASN A 498 -12.70 18.40 0.35
C ASN A 498 -13.01 18.88 1.77
N ALA A 499 -14.00 18.29 2.45
CA ALA A 499 -14.42 18.69 3.78
C ALA A 499 -13.58 18.03 4.90
N GLU A 500 -12.71 17.10 4.56
CA GLU A 500 -11.94 16.37 5.56
C GLU A 500 -10.48 16.80 5.57
N PRO A 501 -10.06 17.53 6.61
CA PRO A 501 -8.65 17.88 6.77
C PRO A 501 -7.80 16.64 6.98
N GLY A 502 -6.65 16.57 6.33
CA GLY A 502 -5.61 15.56 6.59
C GLY A 502 -5.83 14.16 6.01
N THR A 503 -6.95 13.88 5.34
CA THR A 503 -7.21 12.53 4.82
C THR A 503 -6.37 12.15 3.61
N GLY A 504 -5.84 13.11 2.85
CA GLY A 504 -4.90 12.85 1.76
C GLY A 504 -3.51 12.44 2.25
N ALA A 505 -3.11 12.90 3.42
CA ALA A 505 -1.76 12.74 3.96
C ALA A 505 -1.49 11.33 4.54
N VAL A 506 -2.52 10.63 4.96
CA VAL A 506 -2.39 9.30 5.59
C VAL A 506 -2.34 8.18 4.56
N ALA A 507 -2.64 8.47 3.30
CA ALA A 507 -2.64 7.50 2.21
C ALA A 507 -1.24 7.33 1.56
N HIS A 508 -0.27 8.19 1.85
CA HIS A 508 1.07 8.18 1.25
C HIS A 508 2.11 7.35 2.00
#